data_0533733c2f5dde52447503327344325a
#
_entry.id   0533733c2f5dde52447503327344325a
#
_cell.length_a   1.000
_cell.length_b   1.000
_cell.length_c   1.000
_cell.angle_alpha   90.00
_cell.angle_beta   90.00
_cell.angle_gamma   90.00
#
_symmetry.space_group_name_H-M   'P 1'
#
loop_
_entity.id
_entity.type
_entity.pdbx_description
1 polymer ?
#
loop_
_entity_poly.entity_id
_entity_poly.type
_entity_poly.pdbx_seq_one_letter_code
_entity_poly.pdbx_strand_id
1 'polypeptide(L)'
;MENQMFCFQCEQAANCTACTGAAGVCGKSAPTAAAQDRLTGALIRYAEQLIGEGRAPAPEQGLLLMQGLFTTITNVNFDARTVDALTEKIHAACPGIAEDYDMQKLWQEPDPDVRSLKSFILFSLRGMAAYNYHARVLGRVDPALDKFYCTALKAVGTSGLSMEELWLLVQRTGEASFRTMELLDHANTGAFGEPQPVEVPLTIEEGPFIVISGHDLYDCQQLLAQTEGKGINVYTHSEMLPAHGYPELKQRYPHLKGNFGTAWQNQQTEFEDIPAPILFTTNCIMPLRPSYADRVFTTSVVSYPGVPHIGEDRDFTPVIRKALELGGYPEDTIIPGMNGGKTVTTGFARHAVLEHAGEIVQAVKDGKIRHFFLVGGCDGTRPTRRYYTEFARLTPPDTVILTLACGKFRLNDLPLGTVPGTGLPRLLDVGQCNDAYSAIRIALALADAFGCTVNDLPLSLVLCWFEQKAVCILIALLALGIRNIRLGPTLPAFLSPGVVQELQRRYNLMAVTTPEDDLKAILNNA
;
A
#
# COMPACT_ATOMS: atom_id res chain seq x y z
N MET A 1 7.11 14.30 -30.68
CA MET A 1 7.41 14.13 -29.26
C MET A 1 6.21 13.64 -28.43
N GLU A 2 5.04 13.45 -29.05
CA GLU A 2 3.78 13.03 -28.35
C GLU A 2 3.73 11.58 -27.85
N ASN A 3 4.76 10.75 -28.15
CA ASN A 3 4.78 9.32 -27.80
C ASN A 3 5.90 8.93 -26.86
N GLN A 4 6.46 9.85 -26.08
CA GLN A 4 7.49 9.55 -25.10
C GLN A 4 7.06 10.02 -23.72
N MET A 5 7.33 9.21 -22.70
CA MET A 5 7.06 9.51 -21.31
C MET A 5 8.34 9.60 -20.51
N PHE A 6 8.28 10.21 -19.33
CA PHE A 6 9.26 10.06 -18.28
C PHE A 6 8.57 9.63 -16.99
N CYS A 7 9.01 8.52 -16.40
CA CYS A 7 8.44 8.06 -15.14
C CYS A 7 9.43 7.14 -14.40
N PHE A 8 9.74 7.42 -13.15
CA PHE A 8 10.66 6.65 -12.29
C PHE A 8 10.11 6.43 -10.87
N GLN A 9 8.77 6.49 -10.73
CA GLN A 9 8.11 6.53 -9.42
C GLN A 9 7.90 5.17 -8.75
N CYS A 10 8.20 4.05 -9.43
CA CYS A 10 7.99 2.70 -8.88
C CYS A 10 9.20 1.80 -9.13
N GLU A 11 9.20 0.66 -8.46
CA GLU A 11 10.26 -0.35 -8.52
C GLU A 11 10.44 -0.94 -9.93
N GLN A 12 9.39 -0.93 -10.75
CA GLN A 12 9.44 -1.41 -12.14
C GLN A 12 10.08 -0.41 -13.12
N ALA A 13 10.56 0.76 -12.67
CA ALA A 13 11.22 1.71 -13.56
C ALA A 13 12.24 0.99 -14.46
N ALA A 14 12.15 1.22 -15.77
CA ALA A 14 12.95 0.51 -16.76
C ALA A 14 14.45 0.64 -16.45
N ASN A 15 15.19 -0.46 -16.47
CA ASN A 15 16.61 -0.54 -16.14
C ASN A 15 16.97 0.03 -14.75
N CYS A 16 16.02 0.06 -13.80
CA CYS A 16 16.17 0.72 -12.50
C CYS A 16 16.54 2.22 -12.60
N THR A 17 16.12 2.88 -13.69
CA THR A 17 16.35 4.31 -13.95
C THR A 17 15.04 5.05 -14.21
N ALA A 18 14.47 4.93 -15.41
CA ALA A 18 13.18 5.54 -15.75
C ALA A 18 12.53 4.86 -16.96
N CYS A 19 11.22 4.90 -17.04
CA CYS A 19 10.46 4.58 -18.25
C CYS A 19 10.42 5.83 -19.15
N THR A 20 10.96 5.72 -20.37
CA THR A 20 11.08 6.84 -21.32
C THR A 20 10.49 6.55 -22.70
N GLY A 21 9.90 5.35 -22.90
CA GLY A 21 9.31 4.93 -24.17
C GLY A 21 7.85 5.36 -24.35
N ALA A 22 7.14 4.66 -25.23
CA ALA A 22 5.70 4.86 -25.48
C ALA A 22 4.82 4.34 -24.34
N ALA A 23 5.35 3.42 -23.50
CA ALA A 23 4.66 2.88 -22.34
C ALA A 23 5.66 2.60 -21.20
N GLY A 24 5.18 2.65 -19.97
CA GLY A 24 5.89 2.18 -18.79
C GLY A 24 5.87 0.66 -18.68
N VAL A 25 6.78 0.10 -17.88
CA VAL A 25 6.81 -1.35 -17.58
C VAL A 25 5.49 -1.83 -16.96
N CYS A 26 4.81 -0.97 -16.18
CA CYS A 26 3.49 -1.25 -15.61
C CYS A 26 2.35 -1.26 -16.64
N GLY A 27 2.61 -0.93 -17.90
CA GLY A 27 1.59 -0.81 -18.96
C GLY A 27 0.96 0.58 -19.11
N LYS A 28 1.31 1.56 -18.27
CA LYS A 28 0.83 2.94 -18.40
C LYS A 28 1.33 3.56 -19.71
N SER A 29 0.42 4.11 -20.52
CA SER A 29 0.76 4.76 -21.80
C SER A 29 1.40 6.15 -21.59
N ALA A 30 2.14 6.63 -22.59
CA ALA A 30 2.70 7.99 -22.58
C ALA A 30 1.61 9.07 -22.43
N PRO A 31 0.44 9.02 -23.12
CA PRO A 31 -0.65 9.95 -22.86
C PRO A 31 -1.14 9.96 -21.40
N THR A 32 -1.28 8.78 -20.78
CA THR A 32 -1.68 8.69 -19.36
C THR A 32 -0.63 9.28 -18.45
N ALA A 33 0.66 9.05 -18.72
CA ALA A 33 1.75 9.66 -17.94
C ALA A 33 1.75 11.19 -18.06
N ALA A 34 1.56 11.72 -19.27
CA ALA A 34 1.44 13.16 -19.51
C ALA A 34 0.21 13.78 -18.80
N ALA A 35 -0.93 13.08 -18.82
CA ALA A 35 -2.12 13.52 -18.08
C ALA A 35 -1.85 13.57 -16.56
N GLN A 36 -1.16 12.57 -16.00
CA GLN A 36 -0.77 12.57 -14.58
C GLN A 36 0.22 13.69 -14.24
N ASP A 37 1.11 14.06 -15.15
CA ASP A 37 2.01 15.20 -14.96
C ASP A 37 1.21 16.52 -14.96
N ARG A 38 0.27 16.72 -15.92
CA ARG A 38 -0.64 17.89 -15.90
C ARG A 38 -1.43 17.98 -14.60
N LEU A 39 -2.04 16.87 -14.17
CA LEU A 39 -2.77 16.80 -12.91
C LEU A 39 -1.88 17.19 -11.72
N THR A 40 -0.64 16.69 -11.68
CA THR A 40 0.32 17.02 -10.60
C THR A 40 0.66 18.51 -10.64
N GLY A 41 0.87 19.09 -11.83
CA GLY A 41 1.11 20.52 -12.00
C GLY A 41 -0.05 21.39 -11.53
N ALA A 42 -1.27 21.00 -11.86
CA ALA A 42 -2.49 21.66 -11.39
C ALA A 42 -2.62 21.57 -9.86
N LEU A 43 -2.33 20.41 -9.26
CA LEU A 43 -2.34 20.22 -7.79
C LEU A 43 -1.33 21.12 -7.06
N ILE A 44 -0.13 21.29 -7.63
CA ILE A 44 0.88 22.20 -7.06
C ILE A 44 0.34 23.64 -7.03
N ARG A 45 -0.24 24.11 -8.13
CA ARG A 45 -0.84 25.46 -8.20
C ARG A 45 -2.05 25.62 -7.29
N TYR A 46 -2.90 24.60 -7.24
CA TYR A 46 -4.04 24.59 -6.32
C TYR A 46 -3.59 24.70 -4.86
N ALA A 47 -2.57 23.96 -4.47
CA ALA A 47 -1.97 24.03 -3.15
C ALA A 47 -1.38 25.42 -2.84
N GLU A 48 -0.71 26.07 -3.78
CA GLU A 48 -0.20 27.44 -3.65
C GLU A 48 -1.33 28.44 -3.38
N GLN A 49 -2.45 28.33 -4.09
CA GLN A 49 -3.60 29.19 -3.86
C GLN A 49 -4.21 28.96 -2.46
N LEU A 50 -4.44 27.70 -2.08
CA LEU A 50 -5.01 27.35 -0.78
C LEU A 50 -4.17 27.87 0.40
N ILE A 51 -2.83 27.82 0.28
CA ILE A 51 -1.94 28.43 1.28
C ILE A 51 -2.10 29.96 1.29
N GLY A 52 -2.26 30.58 0.13
CA GLY A 52 -2.46 32.02 0.01
C GLY A 52 -3.71 32.53 0.76
N GLU A 53 -4.69 31.68 0.98
CA GLU A 53 -5.90 31.98 1.76
C GLU A 53 -5.64 32.04 3.28
N GLY A 54 -4.47 31.61 3.77
CA GLY A 54 -4.07 31.69 5.17
C GLY A 54 -4.80 30.74 6.14
N ARG A 55 -5.70 29.87 5.64
CA ARG A 55 -6.47 28.89 6.41
C ARG A 55 -6.18 27.45 5.95
N ALA A 56 -6.63 26.47 6.72
CA ALA A 56 -6.64 25.10 6.25
C ALA A 56 -7.66 24.94 5.10
N PRO A 57 -7.40 24.03 4.13
CA PRO A 57 -8.37 23.71 3.09
C PRO A 57 -9.72 23.28 3.69
N ALA A 58 -10.82 23.66 3.03
CA ALA A 58 -12.12 23.11 3.35
C ALA A 58 -12.16 21.60 3.06
N PRO A 59 -13.08 20.83 3.69
CA PRO A 59 -13.12 19.35 3.51
C PRO A 59 -13.17 18.92 2.04
N GLU A 60 -13.94 19.61 1.21
CA GLU A 60 -14.07 19.32 -0.22
C GLU A 60 -12.79 19.64 -0.99
N GLN A 61 -12.11 20.73 -0.61
CA GLN A 61 -10.82 21.11 -1.19
C GLN A 61 -9.74 20.08 -0.83
N GLY A 62 -9.72 19.63 0.43
CA GLY A 62 -8.85 18.54 0.87
C GLY A 62 -9.15 17.23 0.15
N LEU A 63 -10.43 16.86 -0.03
CA LEU A 63 -10.81 15.65 -0.77
C LEU A 63 -10.31 15.69 -2.22
N LEU A 64 -10.46 16.82 -2.89
CA LEU A 64 -9.99 17.00 -4.27
C LEU A 64 -8.46 16.86 -4.39
N LEU A 65 -7.70 17.40 -3.43
CA LEU A 65 -6.26 17.18 -3.34
C LEU A 65 -5.91 15.68 -3.19
N MET A 66 -6.63 14.97 -2.29
CA MET A 66 -6.39 13.53 -2.06
C MET A 66 -6.73 12.71 -3.30
N GLN A 67 -7.87 12.94 -3.93
CA GLN A 67 -8.27 12.26 -5.17
C GLN A 67 -7.24 12.47 -6.28
N GLY A 68 -6.77 13.71 -6.46
CA GLY A 68 -5.76 14.04 -7.46
C GLY A 68 -4.43 13.32 -7.23
N LEU A 69 -3.87 13.38 -6.04
CA LEU A 69 -2.63 12.72 -5.70
C LEU A 69 -2.76 11.20 -5.80
N PHE A 70 -3.83 10.61 -5.26
CA PHE A 70 -4.09 9.18 -5.28
C PHE A 70 -4.22 8.64 -6.71
N THR A 71 -4.91 9.36 -7.59
CA THR A 71 -5.05 9.00 -9.02
C THR A 71 -3.70 8.83 -9.72
N THR A 72 -2.65 9.50 -9.27
CA THR A 72 -1.31 9.43 -9.88
C THR A 72 -0.42 8.29 -9.37
N ILE A 73 -0.88 7.50 -8.41
CA ILE A 73 -0.14 6.33 -7.91
C ILE A 73 0.00 5.26 -9.01
N THR A 74 1.05 4.46 -8.93
CA THR A 74 1.28 3.35 -9.86
C THR A 74 0.14 2.32 -9.77
N ASN A 75 -0.33 1.84 -10.93
CA ASN A 75 -1.38 0.82 -11.03
C ASN A 75 -2.73 1.23 -10.40
N VAL A 76 -3.09 2.50 -10.52
CA VAL A 76 -4.40 3.04 -10.09
C VAL A 76 -5.23 3.43 -11.31
N ASN A 77 -4.78 4.39 -12.09
CA ASN A 77 -5.54 4.94 -13.21
C ASN A 77 -4.76 4.84 -14.52
N PHE A 78 -5.34 4.13 -15.49
CA PHE A 78 -4.81 3.92 -16.82
C PHE A 78 -5.57 4.70 -17.91
N ASP A 79 -6.66 5.41 -17.55
CA ASP A 79 -7.47 6.20 -18.48
C ASP A 79 -7.13 7.69 -18.40
N ALA A 80 -6.39 8.20 -19.41
CA ALA A 80 -6.01 9.60 -19.48
C ALA A 80 -7.22 10.55 -19.43
N ARG A 81 -8.39 10.15 -19.96
CA ARG A 81 -9.60 10.97 -19.97
C ARG A 81 -10.13 11.23 -18.57
N THR A 82 -10.11 10.23 -17.70
CA THR A 82 -10.55 10.40 -16.30
C THR A 82 -9.57 11.23 -15.48
N VAL A 83 -8.27 11.14 -15.80
CA VAL A 83 -7.22 11.98 -15.21
C VAL A 83 -7.39 13.44 -15.64
N ASP A 84 -7.61 13.70 -16.94
CA ASP A 84 -7.84 15.04 -17.46
C ASP A 84 -9.14 15.65 -16.89
N ALA A 85 -10.24 14.87 -16.78
CA ALA A 85 -11.48 15.34 -16.16
C ALA A 85 -11.27 15.75 -14.69
N LEU A 86 -10.38 15.08 -13.94
CA LEU A 86 -10.03 15.49 -12.58
C LEU A 86 -9.20 16.78 -12.59
N THR A 87 -8.30 16.97 -13.56
CA THR A 87 -7.57 18.22 -13.75
C THR A 87 -8.53 19.40 -14.01
N GLU A 88 -9.55 19.20 -14.85
CA GLU A 88 -10.59 20.21 -15.09
C GLU A 88 -11.37 20.57 -13.80
N LYS A 89 -11.69 19.59 -12.95
CA LYS A 89 -12.32 19.86 -11.64
C LYS A 89 -11.43 20.73 -10.75
N ILE A 90 -10.11 20.50 -10.76
CA ILE A 90 -9.15 21.30 -10.01
C ILE A 90 -9.10 22.73 -10.55
N HIS A 91 -9.05 22.91 -11.86
CA HIS A 91 -9.10 24.22 -12.49
C HIS A 91 -10.41 24.98 -12.16
N ALA A 92 -11.54 24.28 -12.16
CA ALA A 92 -12.83 24.88 -11.77
C ALA A 92 -12.87 25.30 -10.29
N ALA A 93 -12.18 24.56 -9.41
CA ALA A 93 -12.07 24.89 -7.99
C ALA A 93 -11.06 26.02 -7.70
N CYS A 94 -10.28 26.42 -8.72
CA CYS A 94 -9.18 27.39 -8.59
C CYS A 94 -9.24 28.45 -9.72
N PRO A 95 -10.33 29.23 -9.82
CA PRO A 95 -10.45 30.25 -10.85
C PRO A 95 -9.36 31.33 -10.67
N GLY A 96 -8.58 31.56 -11.73
CA GLY A 96 -7.52 32.59 -11.75
C GLY A 96 -6.10 32.06 -11.79
N ILE A 97 -5.89 30.74 -11.80
CA ILE A 97 -4.60 30.16 -12.14
C ILE A 97 -4.37 30.34 -13.65
N ALA A 98 -3.31 31.08 -14.01
CA ALA A 98 -2.96 31.35 -15.40
C ALA A 98 -2.30 30.12 -16.07
N GLU A 99 -1.48 29.39 -15.36
CA GLU A 99 -0.73 28.23 -15.86
C GLU A 99 -0.45 27.21 -14.74
N ASP A 100 -0.52 25.93 -15.08
CA ASP A 100 -0.09 24.84 -14.20
C ASP A 100 1.43 24.85 -14.00
N TYR A 101 1.90 24.19 -12.93
CA TYR A 101 3.32 23.96 -12.76
C TYR A 101 3.80 22.94 -13.81
N ASP A 102 4.82 23.32 -14.58
CA ASP A 102 5.42 22.41 -15.55
C ASP A 102 6.28 21.37 -14.84
N MET A 103 5.82 20.12 -14.82
CA MET A 103 6.52 19.00 -14.19
C MET A 103 7.89 18.71 -14.81
N GLN A 104 8.16 19.17 -16.05
CA GLN A 104 9.49 19.04 -16.65
C GLN A 104 10.56 19.80 -15.85
N LYS A 105 10.18 20.87 -15.15
CA LYS A 105 11.11 21.60 -14.26
C LYS A 105 11.61 20.73 -13.11
N LEU A 106 10.78 19.78 -12.63
CA LEU A 106 11.20 18.81 -11.62
C LEU A 106 11.96 17.64 -12.24
N TRP A 107 11.46 17.09 -13.35
CA TRP A 107 12.10 15.93 -13.98
C TRP A 107 13.48 16.24 -14.57
N GLN A 108 13.72 17.49 -14.97
CA GLN A 108 14.96 17.99 -15.54
C GLN A 108 15.76 18.86 -14.55
N GLU A 109 15.43 18.84 -13.26
CA GLU A 109 16.22 19.53 -12.23
C GLU A 109 17.70 19.13 -12.36
N PRO A 110 18.61 20.12 -12.58
CA PRO A 110 20.02 19.84 -12.85
C PRO A 110 20.74 19.18 -11.67
N ASP A 111 20.39 19.55 -10.44
CA ASP A 111 20.94 18.91 -9.25
C ASP A 111 20.19 17.60 -8.97
N PRO A 112 20.84 16.42 -9.13
CA PRO A 112 20.20 15.13 -8.93
C PRO A 112 19.74 14.90 -7.48
N ASP A 113 20.39 15.51 -6.49
CA ASP A 113 20.03 15.37 -5.08
C ASP A 113 18.78 16.19 -4.75
N VAL A 114 18.67 17.41 -5.29
CA VAL A 114 17.46 18.24 -5.20
C VAL A 114 16.28 17.54 -5.87
N ARG A 115 16.46 17.01 -7.10
CA ARG A 115 15.44 16.24 -7.79
C ARG A 115 15.00 15.02 -6.98
N SER A 116 15.96 14.31 -6.41
CA SER A 116 15.72 13.12 -5.60
C SER A 116 14.89 13.44 -4.36
N LEU A 117 15.25 14.45 -3.58
CA LEU A 117 14.50 14.82 -2.37
C LEU A 117 13.11 15.35 -2.67
N LYS A 118 12.94 16.17 -3.70
CA LYS A 118 11.61 16.63 -4.16
C LYS A 118 10.74 15.46 -4.63
N SER A 119 11.32 14.49 -5.35
CA SER A 119 10.63 13.28 -5.78
C SER A 119 10.24 12.42 -4.58
N PHE A 120 11.13 12.28 -3.59
CA PHE A 120 10.86 11.54 -2.37
C PHE A 120 9.66 12.13 -1.60
N ILE A 121 9.61 13.47 -1.47
CA ILE A 121 8.48 14.19 -0.87
C ILE A 121 7.20 13.95 -1.69
N LEU A 122 7.23 14.22 -3.01
CA LEU A 122 6.05 14.10 -3.88
C LEU A 122 5.47 12.69 -3.87
N PHE A 123 6.34 11.67 -3.96
CA PHE A 123 5.88 10.27 -3.97
C PHE A 123 5.34 9.84 -2.61
N SER A 124 5.91 10.35 -1.53
CA SER A 124 5.34 10.15 -0.19
C SER A 124 3.97 10.80 -0.06
N LEU A 125 3.78 12.03 -0.55
CA LEU A 125 2.47 12.71 -0.55
C LEU A 125 1.41 11.91 -1.34
N ARG A 126 1.78 11.28 -2.46
CA ARG A 126 0.88 10.39 -3.22
C ARG A 126 0.45 9.20 -2.36
N GLY A 127 1.40 8.53 -1.69
CA GLY A 127 1.11 7.42 -0.79
C GLY A 127 0.24 7.83 0.41
N MET A 128 0.59 8.95 1.06
CA MET A 128 -0.20 9.54 2.13
C MET A 128 -1.64 9.84 1.68
N ALA A 129 -1.81 10.38 0.46
CA ALA A 129 -3.12 10.74 -0.07
C ALA A 129 -4.06 9.54 -0.21
N ALA A 130 -3.53 8.36 -0.58
CA ALA A 130 -4.31 7.13 -0.61
C ALA A 130 -4.86 6.78 0.79
N TYR A 131 -4.02 6.81 1.81
CA TYR A 131 -4.42 6.51 3.18
C TYR A 131 -5.42 7.56 3.73
N ASN A 132 -5.15 8.84 3.49
CA ASN A 132 -6.04 9.92 3.90
C ASN A 132 -7.41 9.84 3.19
N TYR A 133 -7.43 9.47 1.91
CA TYR A 133 -8.68 9.26 1.18
C TYR A 133 -9.56 8.21 1.86
N HIS A 134 -9.02 7.06 2.23
CA HIS A 134 -9.76 6.01 2.93
C HIS A 134 -10.26 6.47 4.31
N ALA A 135 -9.46 7.23 5.05
CA ALA A 135 -9.90 7.81 6.32
C ALA A 135 -11.08 8.79 6.13
N ARG A 136 -11.04 9.61 5.06
CA ARG A 136 -12.12 10.55 4.73
C ARG A 136 -13.41 9.87 4.33
N VAL A 137 -13.34 8.78 3.57
CA VAL A 137 -14.51 7.97 3.21
C VAL A 137 -15.23 7.47 4.47
N LEU A 138 -14.48 7.22 5.55
CA LEU A 138 -15.01 6.86 6.88
C LEU A 138 -15.28 8.07 7.79
N GLY A 139 -15.32 9.28 7.22
CA GLY A 139 -15.65 10.52 7.94
C GLY A 139 -14.55 11.07 8.85
N ARG A 140 -13.30 10.60 8.72
CA ARG A 140 -12.17 11.09 9.50
C ARG A 140 -11.31 12.06 8.68
N VAL A 141 -11.19 13.29 9.19
CA VAL A 141 -10.43 14.39 8.55
C VAL A 141 -9.49 15.01 9.57
N ASP A 142 -8.28 15.34 9.12
CA ASP A 142 -7.31 16.10 9.90
C ASP A 142 -6.89 17.37 9.14
N PRO A 143 -7.40 18.56 9.52
CA PRO A 143 -7.10 19.81 8.84
C PRO A 143 -5.60 20.20 8.88
N ALA A 144 -4.84 19.72 9.87
CA ALA A 144 -3.41 19.98 9.92
C ALA A 144 -2.64 19.18 8.86
N LEU A 145 -3.08 17.94 8.57
CA LEU A 145 -2.57 17.17 7.44
C LEU A 145 -2.92 17.84 6.11
N ASP A 146 -4.15 18.33 5.94
CA ASP A 146 -4.56 19.05 4.73
C ASP A 146 -3.68 20.28 4.44
N LYS A 147 -3.42 21.05 5.48
CA LYS A 147 -2.50 22.20 5.40
C LYS A 147 -1.08 21.74 5.05
N PHE A 148 -0.63 20.62 5.62
CA PHE A 148 0.70 20.08 5.33
C PHE A 148 0.82 19.64 3.86
N TYR A 149 -0.18 18.98 3.28
CA TYR A 149 -0.17 18.63 1.85
C TYR A 149 0.06 19.85 0.97
N CYS A 150 -0.67 20.93 1.23
CA CYS A 150 -0.50 22.18 0.48
C CYS A 150 0.92 22.75 0.66
N THR A 151 1.44 22.76 1.87
CA THR A 151 2.80 23.26 2.16
C THR A 151 3.86 22.45 1.42
N ALA A 152 3.75 21.14 1.45
CA ALA A 152 4.73 20.24 0.82
C ALA A 152 4.64 20.28 -0.71
N LEU A 153 3.42 20.30 -1.29
CA LEU A 153 3.23 20.45 -2.74
C LEU A 153 3.80 21.78 -3.25
N LYS A 154 3.54 22.89 -2.56
CA LYS A 154 4.13 24.17 -2.89
C LYS A 154 5.66 24.10 -2.89
N ALA A 155 6.26 23.48 -1.88
CA ALA A 155 7.71 23.35 -1.80
C ALA A 155 8.30 22.51 -2.94
N VAL A 156 7.60 21.44 -3.38
CA VAL A 156 7.99 20.67 -4.57
C VAL A 156 8.07 21.57 -5.81
N GLY A 157 7.10 22.51 -5.99
CA GLY A 157 7.08 23.48 -7.08
C GLY A 157 8.07 24.66 -6.92
N THR A 158 8.63 24.88 -5.70
CA THR A 158 9.51 26.02 -5.42
C THR A 158 10.95 25.72 -5.87
N SER A 159 11.56 26.65 -6.62
CA SER A 159 12.97 26.57 -7.00
C SER A 159 13.88 27.15 -5.92
N GLY A 160 15.15 26.71 -5.89
CA GLY A 160 16.20 27.31 -5.05
C GLY A 160 16.14 26.94 -3.57
N LEU A 161 15.37 25.91 -3.18
CA LEU A 161 15.44 25.37 -1.82
C LEU A 161 16.80 24.73 -1.56
N SER A 162 17.38 25.01 -0.41
CA SER A 162 18.65 24.42 0.03
C SER A 162 18.45 22.93 0.40
N MET A 163 19.54 22.17 0.40
CA MET A 163 19.54 20.78 0.83
C MET A 163 19.06 20.63 2.28
N GLU A 164 19.37 21.58 3.15
CA GLU A 164 18.91 21.56 4.56
C GLU A 164 17.39 21.72 4.66
N GLU A 165 16.81 22.67 3.91
CA GLU A 165 15.35 22.86 3.85
C GLU A 165 14.64 21.63 3.28
N LEU A 166 15.20 21.00 2.25
CA LEU A 166 14.64 19.78 1.65
C LEU A 166 14.70 18.60 2.63
N TRP A 167 15.79 18.38 3.34
CA TRP A 167 15.90 17.33 4.36
C TRP A 167 14.95 17.57 5.54
N LEU A 168 14.79 18.83 5.97
CA LEU A 168 13.80 19.16 6.99
C LEU A 168 12.37 18.86 6.52
N LEU A 169 12.08 19.12 5.24
CA LEU A 169 10.78 18.81 4.66
C LEU A 169 10.57 17.29 4.53
N VAL A 170 11.61 16.53 4.16
CA VAL A 170 11.58 15.05 4.19
C VAL A 170 11.23 14.54 5.59
N GLN A 171 11.87 15.07 6.63
CA GLN A 171 11.56 14.72 8.02
C GLN A 171 10.10 15.00 8.36
N ARG A 172 9.60 16.21 8.07
CA ARG A 172 8.20 16.59 8.32
C ARG A 172 7.20 15.75 7.49
N THR A 173 7.58 15.38 6.27
CA THR A 173 6.75 14.49 5.44
C THR A 173 6.64 13.10 6.06
N GLY A 174 7.71 12.60 6.68
CA GLY A 174 7.70 11.34 7.42
C GLY A 174 6.80 11.38 8.66
N GLU A 175 6.87 12.46 9.44
CA GLU A 175 5.99 12.68 10.59
C GLU A 175 4.51 12.75 10.17
N ALA A 176 4.22 13.47 9.09
CA ALA A 176 2.88 13.56 8.52
C ALA A 176 2.41 12.20 7.94
N SER A 177 3.32 11.41 7.36
CA SER A 177 3.04 10.06 6.87
C SER A 177 2.61 9.12 8.01
N PHE A 178 3.34 9.15 9.13
CA PHE A 178 2.98 8.37 10.32
C PHE A 178 1.60 8.78 10.85
N ARG A 179 1.34 10.08 11.01
CA ARG A 179 0.05 10.62 11.45
C ARG A 179 -1.10 10.27 10.49
N THR A 180 -0.83 10.19 9.19
CA THR A 180 -1.84 9.80 8.20
C THR A 180 -2.21 8.31 8.34
N MET A 181 -1.24 7.44 8.58
CA MET A 181 -1.50 6.02 8.85
C MET A 181 -2.25 5.83 10.18
N GLU A 182 -1.92 6.60 11.22
CA GLU A 182 -2.66 6.65 12.49
C GLU A 182 -4.13 7.05 12.28
N LEU A 183 -4.37 8.10 11.47
CA LEU A 183 -5.72 8.56 11.16
C LEU A 183 -6.56 7.45 10.49
N LEU A 184 -5.96 6.70 9.56
CA LEU A 184 -6.63 5.60 8.88
C LEU A 184 -6.84 4.40 9.81
N ASP A 185 -5.88 4.03 10.64
CA ASP A 185 -6.03 2.96 11.64
C ASP A 185 -7.21 3.25 12.57
N HIS A 186 -7.29 4.48 13.09
CA HIS A 186 -8.41 4.91 13.93
C HIS A 186 -9.75 4.98 13.18
N ALA A 187 -9.73 5.27 11.86
CA ALA A 187 -10.93 5.26 11.05
C ALA A 187 -11.44 3.81 10.84
N ASN A 188 -10.54 2.91 10.47
CA ASN A 188 -10.85 1.49 10.24
C ASN A 188 -11.31 0.79 11.51
N THR A 189 -10.54 0.91 12.60
CA THR A 189 -10.88 0.25 13.87
C THR A 189 -12.12 0.85 14.50
N GLY A 190 -12.35 2.15 14.35
CA GLY A 190 -13.59 2.81 14.82
C GLY A 190 -14.83 2.42 14.03
N ALA A 191 -14.70 2.09 12.74
CA ALA A 191 -15.82 1.69 11.90
C ALA A 191 -16.08 0.17 11.91
N PHE A 192 -15.02 -0.65 11.97
CA PHE A 192 -15.11 -2.10 11.75
C PHE A 192 -14.69 -2.94 12.96
N GLY A 193 -14.28 -2.32 14.04
CA GLY A 193 -13.76 -2.98 15.25
C GLY A 193 -12.26 -3.30 15.15
N GLU A 194 -11.65 -3.69 16.28
CA GLU A 194 -10.25 -4.10 16.30
C GLU A 194 -10.08 -5.46 15.62
N PRO A 195 -9.12 -5.59 14.68
CA PRO A 195 -8.88 -6.85 14.00
C PRO A 195 -8.52 -7.99 14.95
N GLN A 196 -9.07 -9.16 14.66
CA GLN A 196 -8.86 -10.40 15.42
C GLN A 196 -8.22 -11.46 14.52
N PRO A 197 -7.30 -12.27 15.05
CA PRO A 197 -6.70 -13.37 14.30
C PRO A 197 -7.75 -14.34 13.78
N VAL A 198 -7.70 -14.63 12.48
CA VAL A 198 -8.63 -15.52 11.80
C VAL A 198 -7.93 -16.33 10.73
N GLU A 199 -8.26 -17.60 10.61
CA GLU A 199 -7.89 -18.43 9.47
C GLU A 199 -8.90 -18.20 8.34
N VAL A 200 -8.38 -17.96 7.13
CA VAL A 200 -9.15 -17.64 5.93
C VAL A 200 -8.94 -18.73 4.88
N PRO A 201 -10.01 -19.41 4.44
CA PRO A 201 -9.88 -20.45 3.42
C PRO A 201 -9.56 -19.86 2.03
N LEU A 202 -8.83 -20.63 1.25
CA LEU A 202 -8.56 -20.39 -0.17
C LEU A 202 -9.43 -21.29 -1.06
N THR A 203 -10.50 -21.83 -0.50
CA THR A 203 -11.52 -22.59 -1.21
C THR A 203 -12.65 -21.65 -1.62
N ILE A 204 -12.98 -21.66 -2.89
CA ILE A 204 -14.13 -20.96 -3.47
C ILE A 204 -15.28 -21.96 -3.51
N GLU A 205 -16.34 -21.70 -2.76
CA GLU A 205 -17.53 -22.55 -2.72
C GLU A 205 -18.26 -22.52 -4.07
N GLU A 206 -18.97 -23.58 -4.41
CA GLU A 206 -19.82 -23.65 -5.61
C GLU A 206 -20.84 -22.50 -5.64
N GLY A 207 -21.21 -22.06 -6.85
CA GLY A 207 -22.23 -21.04 -7.06
C GLY A 207 -21.70 -19.61 -7.25
N PRO A 208 -22.63 -18.63 -7.38
CA PRO A 208 -22.27 -17.26 -7.73
C PRO A 208 -21.40 -16.60 -6.66
N PHE A 209 -20.35 -15.90 -7.13
CA PHE A 209 -19.47 -15.15 -6.24
C PHE A 209 -18.95 -13.86 -6.88
N ILE A 210 -18.39 -12.98 -6.05
CA ILE A 210 -17.72 -11.73 -6.44
C ILE A 210 -16.32 -11.74 -5.82
N VAL A 211 -15.32 -11.33 -6.60
CA VAL A 211 -13.98 -11.04 -6.08
C VAL A 211 -13.83 -9.53 -5.90
N ILE A 212 -13.50 -9.10 -4.67
CA ILE A 212 -13.19 -7.71 -4.36
C ILE A 212 -11.70 -7.55 -4.10
N SER A 213 -11.06 -6.64 -4.84
CA SER A 213 -9.62 -6.37 -4.78
C SER A 213 -9.35 -4.91 -4.43
N GLY A 214 -8.25 -4.65 -3.74
CA GLY A 214 -7.83 -3.31 -3.35
C GLY A 214 -7.76 -3.15 -1.83
N HIS A 215 -8.06 -1.95 -1.33
CA HIS A 215 -7.81 -1.60 0.07
C HIS A 215 -9.03 -1.03 0.79
N ASP A 216 -10.06 -0.57 0.07
CA ASP A 216 -11.18 0.18 0.64
C ASP A 216 -12.14 -0.74 1.41
N LEU A 217 -12.06 -0.72 2.74
CA LEU A 217 -12.94 -1.50 3.60
C LEU A 217 -14.38 -0.99 3.61
N TYR A 218 -14.60 0.30 3.31
CA TYR A 218 -15.95 0.84 3.20
C TYR A 218 -16.66 0.34 1.94
N ASP A 219 -15.97 0.31 0.79
CA ASP A 219 -16.50 -0.30 -0.42
C ASP A 219 -16.79 -1.80 -0.21
N CYS A 220 -15.92 -2.50 0.53
CA CYS A 220 -16.16 -3.89 0.92
C CYS A 220 -17.43 -4.03 1.75
N GLN A 221 -17.63 -3.21 2.77
CA GLN A 221 -18.85 -3.21 3.59
C GLN A 221 -20.10 -2.92 2.76
N GLN A 222 -20.05 -1.93 1.87
CA GLN A 222 -21.19 -1.58 1.02
C GLN A 222 -21.54 -2.71 0.03
N LEU A 223 -20.54 -3.40 -0.53
CA LEU A 223 -20.76 -4.57 -1.36
C LEU A 223 -21.40 -5.70 -0.55
N LEU A 224 -20.87 -6.00 0.63
CA LEU A 224 -21.41 -7.03 1.52
C LEU A 224 -22.85 -6.75 1.90
N ALA A 225 -23.18 -5.51 2.27
CA ALA A 225 -24.56 -5.12 2.59
C ALA A 225 -25.52 -5.30 1.40
N GLN A 226 -25.07 -5.00 0.17
CA GLN A 226 -25.91 -5.13 -1.02
C GLN A 226 -26.01 -6.58 -1.54
N THR A 227 -25.11 -7.47 -1.15
CA THR A 227 -25.14 -8.90 -1.53
C THR A 227 -25.80 -9.78 -0.48
N GLU A 228 -26.12 -9.26 0.71
CA GLU A 228 -26.76 -10.01 1.78
C GLU A 228 -28.09 -10.63 1.32
N GLY A 229 -28.24 -11.95 1.53
CA GLY A 229 -29.44 -12.70 1.18
C GLY A 229 -29.64 -12.96 -0.32
N LYS A 230 -28.69 -12.63 -1.19
CA LYS A 230 -28.80 -12.81 -2.65
C LYS A 230 -28.21 -14.13 -3.17
N GLY A 231 -27.71 -15.01 -2.30
CA GLY A 231 -27.09 -16.28 -2.70
C GLY A 231 -25.73 -16.06 -3.42
N ILE A 232 -25.04 -14.98 -3.12
CA ILE A 232 -23.74 -14.62 -3.68
C ILE A 232 -22.70 -14.62 -2.56
N ASN A 233 -21.61 -15.35 -2.74
CA ASN A 233 -20.46 -15.30 -1.86
C ASN A 233 -19.49 -14.18 -2.28
N VAL A 234 -18.78 -13.58 -1.32
CA VAL A 234 -17.75 -12.58 -1.59
C VAL A 234 -16.40 -13.12 -1.14
N TYR A 235 -15.42 -12.98 -2.00
CA TYR A 235 -14.03 -13.35 -1.75
C TYR A 235 -13.13 -12.14 -1.88
N THR A 236 -12.23 -11.99 -0.92
CA THR A 236 -11.20 -10.95 -0.98
C THR A 236 -10.08 -11.36 -1.93
N HIS A 237 -9.33 -10.39 -2.44
CA HIS A 237 -8.12 -10.59 -3.21
C HIS A 237 -7.07 -9.56 -2.78
N SER A 238 -5.79 -9.99 -2.73
CA SER A 238 -4.66 -9.09 -2.45
C SER A 238 -4.84 -8.34 -1.12
N GLU A 239 -4.71 -7.01 -1.11
CA GLU A 239 -4.76 -6.19 0.11
C GLU A 239 -6.15 -6.13 0.78
N MET A 240 -7.18 -6.75 0.20
CA MET A 240 -8.48 -6.88 0.85
C MET A 240 -8.52 -8.06 1.86
N LEU A 241 -7.56 -8.99 1.84
CA LEU A 241 -7.52 -10.13 2.79
C LEU A 241 -7.72 -9.72 4.26
N PRO A 242 -7.11 -8.65 4.78
CA PRO A 242 -7.29 -8.25 6.18
C PRO A 242 -8.73 -7.89 6.58
N ALA A 243 -9.65 -7.67 5.62
CA ALA A 243 -11.08 -7.48 5.91
C ALA A 243 -11.67 -8.60 6.76
N HIS A 244 -11.15 -9.83 6.62
CA HIS A 244 -11.58 -10.98 7.42
C HIS A 244 -11.25 -10.86 8.91
N GLY A 245 -10.27 -10.06 9.30
CA GLY A 245 -9.93 -9.81 10.69
C GLY A 245 -10.89 -8.85 11.40
N TYR A 246 -11.62 -8.01 10.65
CA TYR A 246 -12.51 -7.02 11.24
C TYR A 246 -13.87 -7.59 11.61
N PRO A 247 -14.30 -7.53 12.91
CA PRO A 247 -15.55 -8.14 13.37
C PRO A 247 -16.79 -7.65 12.63
N GLU A 248 -16.91 -6.33 12.39
CA GLU A 248 -18.08 -5.73 11.72
C GLU A 248 -18.17 -6.07 10.23
N LEU A 249 -17.13 -6.69 9.66
CA LEU A 249 -17.17 -7.26 8.32
C LEU A 249 -17.39 -8.78 8.37
N LYS A 250 -16.49 -9.52 9.01
CA LYS A 250 -16.50 -10.98 8.97
C LYS A 250 -17.64 -11.62 9.77
N GLN A 251 -17.90 -11.11 10.98
CA GLN A 251 -18.96 -11.68 11.83
C GLN A 251 -20.36 -11.20 11.38
N ARG A 252 -20.45 -9.96 10.91
CA ARG A 252 -21.71 -9.36 10.44
C ARG A 252 -22.17 -9.95 9.10
N TYR A 253 -21.24 -10.33 8.22
CA TYR A 253 -21.53 -10.81 6.88
C TYR A 253 -20.95 -12.22 6.62
N PRO A 254 -21.69 -13.31 6.98
CA PRO A 254 -21.19 -14.68 6.85
C PRO A 254 -20.85 -15.11 5.42
N HIS A 255 -21.36 -14.40 4.40
CA HIS A 255 -21.06 -14.64 2.99
C HIS A 255 -19.74 -13.99 2.53
N LEU A 256 -19.01 -13.26 3.39
CA LEU A 256 -17.59 -13.00 3.22
C LEU A 256 -16.83 -14.30 3.54
N LYS A 257 -16.58 -15.14 2.52
CA LYS A 257 -16.19 -16.54 2.72
C LYS A 257 -14.69 -16.72 2.91
N GLY A 258 -13.90 -16.32 1.94
CA GLY A 258 -12.48 -16.60 1.89
C GLY A 258 -11.71 -15.61 1.03
N ASN A 259 -10.50 -15.99 0.67
CA ASN A 259 -9.64 -15.19 -0.20
C ASN A 259 -9.41 -15.91 -1.54
N PHE A 260 -9.52 -15.19 -2.64
CA PHE A 260 -9.27 -15.67 -3.98
C PHE A 260 -7.82 -15.37 -4.38
N GLY A 261 -7.05 -16.38 -4.68
CA GLY A 261 -5.68 -16.22 -5.16
C GLY A 261 -4.75 -15.54 -4.14
N THR A 262 -3.83 -14.74 -4.66
CA THR A 262 -2.71 -14.20 -3.90
C THR A 262 -2.61 -12.67 -4.04
N ALA A 263 -1.42 -12.14 -4.42
CA ALA A 263 -1.19 -10.71 -4.54
C ALA A 263 -1.40 -10.21 -5.97
N TRP A 264 -1.56 -8.91 -6.10
CA TRP A 264 -1.95 -8.21 -7.32
C TRP A 264 -1.14 -8.57 -8.58
N GLN A 265 0.15 -8.90 -8.44
CA GLN A 265 1.01 -9.23 -9.59
C GLN A 265 0.65 -10.55 -10.28
N ASN A 266 -0.16 -11.40 -9.65
CA ASN A 266 -0.59 -12.69 -10.18
C ASN A 266 -1.98 -12.63 -10.83
N GLN A 267 -2.70 -11.51 -10.74
CA GLN A 267 -4.08 -11.37 -11.21
C GLN A 267 -4.29 -11.77 -12.66
N GLN A 268 -3.31 -11.53 -13.54
CA GLN A 268 -3.42 -11.91 -14.96
C GLN A 268 -3.46 -13.42 -15.21
N THR A 269 -2.98 -14.22 -14.25
CA THR A 269 -3.06 -15.69 -14.28
C THR A 269 -4.21 -16.18 -13.42
N GLU A 270 -4.39 -15.61 -12.25
CA GLU A 270 -5.40 -16.02 -11.27
C GLU A 270 -6.83 -15.72 -11.76
N PHE A 271 -7.02 -14.63 -12.51
CA PHE A 271 -8.33 -14.25 -13.06
C PHE A 271 -8.61 -14.83 -14.47
N GLU A 272 -7.71 -15.64 -15.02
CA GLU A 272 -7.94 -16.26 -16.33
C GLU A 272 -9.21 -17.10 -16.29
N ASP A 273 -10.17 -16.77 -17.18
CA ASP A 273 -11.47 -17.44 -17.32
C ASP A 273 -12.31 -17.57 -16.02
N ILE A 274 -12.04 -16.71 -15.03
CA ILE A 274 -12.79 -16.72 -13.77
C ILE A 274 -14.31 -16.57 -14.02
N PRO A 275 -15.18 -17.45 -13.46
CA PRO A 275 -16.63 -17.36 -13.65
C PRO A 275 -17.30 -16.36 -12.69
N ALA A 276 -16.68 -15.22 -12.44
CA ALA A 276 -17.16 -14.22 -11.48
C ALA A 276 -16.73 -12.80 -11.88
N PRO A 277 -17.47 -11.75 -11.50
CA PRO A 277 -17.00 -10.39 -11.62
C PRO A 277 -15.91 -10.05 -10.60
N ILE A 278 -15.03 -9.12 -11.01
CA ILE A 278 -13.93 -8.61 -10.20
C ILE A 278 -14.15 -7.11 -10.00
N LEU A 279 -14.25 -6.68 -8.74
CA LEU A 279 -14.37 -5.27 -8.36
C LEU A 279 -13.04 -4.76 -7.82
N PHE A 280 -12.43 -3.81 -8.53
CA PHE A 280 -11.26 -3.08 -8.04
C PHE A 280 -11.70 -1.79 -7.34
N THR A 281 -11.42 -1.71 -6.05
CA THR A 281 -11.77 -0.55 -5.21
C THR A 281 -10.67 0.50 -5.16
N THR A 282 -9.42 0.06 -5.34
CA THR A 282 -8.22 0.91 -5.36
C THR A 282 -7.14 0.29 -6.24
N ASN A 283 -5.87 0.70 -6.07
CA ASN A 283 -4.75 0.02 -6.69
C ASN A 283 -4.62 -1.43 -6.11
N CYS A 284 -4.06 -2.41 -6.73
CA CYS A 284 -3.24 -2.32 -7.94
C CYS A 284 -3.93 -3.08 -9.07
N ILE A 285 -4.52 -2.37 -10.01
CA ILE A 285 -4.99 -2.97 -11.25
C ILE A 285 -3.81 -3.14 -12.22
N MET A 286 -3.78 -4.24 -12.97
CA MET A 286 -2.84 -4.47 -14.07
C MET A 286 -3.54 -4.31 -15.43
N PRO A 287 -2.78 -4.20 -16.53
CA PRO A 287 -3.36 -4.33 -17.87
C PRO A 287 -4.19 -5.60 -17.97
N LEU A 288 -5.46 -5.44 -18.36
CA LEU A 288 -6.43 -6.52 -18.38
C LEU A 288 -6.18 -7.49 -19.54
N ARG A 289 -6.47 -8.77 -19.32
CA ARG A 289 -6.46 -9.78 -20.37
C ARG A 289 -7.87 -10.01 -20.92
N PRO A 290 -8.02 -10.33 -22.23
CA PRO A 290 -9.32 -10.60 -22.84
C PRO A 290 -10.14 -11.70 -22.14
N SER A 291 -9.48 -12.68 -21.49
CA SER A 291 -10.13 -13.78 -20.79
C SER A 291 -10.99 -13.37 -19.60
N TYR A 292 -10.81 -12.15 -19.04
CA TYR A 292 -11.59 -11.67 -17.89
C TYR A 292 -11.98 -10.16 -17.96
N ALA A 293 -11.55 -9.44 -18.98
CA ALA A 293 -11.75 -7.99 -19.05
C ALA A 293 -13.24 -7.57 -19.04
N ASP A 294 -14.14 -8.41 -19.57
CA ASP A 294 -15.59 -8.18 -19.63
C ASP A 294 -16.30 -8.35 -18.26
N ARG A 295 -15.59 -8.75 -17.24
CA ARG A 295 -16.07 -9.02 -15.87
C ARG A 295 -15.50 -8.06 -14.83
N VAL A 296 -14.65 -7.13 -15.26
CA VAL A 296 -13.98 -6.16 -14.38
C VAL A 296 -14.85 -4.94 -14.20
N PHE A 297 -14.89 -4.46 -12.96
CA PHE A 297 -15.50 -3.21 -12.53
C PHE A 297 -14.51 -2.42 -11.69
N THR A 298 -14.60 -1.09 -11.72
CA THR A 298 -13.77 -0.20 -10.92
C THR A 298 -14.64 0.75 -10.11
N THR A 299 -14.09 1.28 -9.02
CA THR A 299 -14.71 2.34 -8.21
C THR A 299 -13.66 3.33 -7.71
N SER A 300 -14.08 4.41 -7.07
CA SER A 300 -13.19 5.41 -6.48
C SER A 300 -12.31 6.10 -7.53
N VAL A 301 -11.00 6.14 -7.35
CA VAL A 301 -10.03 6.75 -8.28
C VAL A 301 -9.43 5.76 -9.28
N VAL A 302 -9.82 4.48 -9.18
CA VAL A 302 -9.34 3.45 -10.10
C VAL A 302 -10.09 3.58 -11.42
N SER A 303 -9.36 3.58 -12.53
CA SER A 303 -9.96 3.60 -13.85
C SER A 303 -9.11 2.85 -14.86
N TYR A 304 -9.78 2.16 -15.76
CA TYR A 304 -9.15 1.50 -16.89
C TYR A 304 -10.00 1.70 -18.16
N PRO A 305 -9.40 1.97 -19.34
CA PRO A 305 -10.14 2.23 -20.55
C PRO A 305 -11.15 1.12 -20.88
N GLY A 306 -12.42 1.49 -21.08
CA GLY A 306 -13.48 0.55 -21.46
C GLY A 306 -14.08 -0.29 -20.33
N VAL A 307 -13.61 -0.13 -19.10
CA VAL A 307 -14.14 -0.84 -17.92
C VAL A 307 -15.29 -0.03 -17.30
N PRO A 308 -16.42 -0.68 -16.95
CA PRO A 308 -17.49 -0.05 -16.18
C PRO A 308 -16.99 0.49 -14.83
N HIS A 309 -17.36 1.73 -14.53
CA HIS A 309 -16.99 2.39 -13.28
C HIS A 309 -18.23 2.59 -12.40
N ILE A 310 -18.14 2.16 -11.15
CA ILE A 310 -19.16 2.39 -10.12
C ILE A 310 -18.95 3.78 -9.52
N GLY A 311 -19.98 4.59 -9.53
CA GLY A 311 -19.96 5.97 -9.07
C GLY A 311 -19.87 6.13 -7.55
N GLU A 312 -19.90 7.38 -7.10
CA GLU A 312 -19.84 7.74 -5.67
C GLU A 312 -21.05 7.24 -4.87
N ASP A 313 -22.16 6.93 -5.52
CA ASP A 313 -23.36 6.30 -4.95
C ASP A 313 -23.16 4.85 -4.55
N ARG A 314 -22.06 4.22 -5.01
CA ARG A 314 -21.72 2.81 -4.73
C ARG A 314 -22.86 1.84 -5.03
N ASP A 315 -23.59 2.07 -6.12
CA ASP A 315 -24.58 1.10 -6.61
C ASP A 315 -23.87 -0.11 -7.25
N PHE A 316 -23.69 -1.18 -6.50
CA PHE A 316 -23.06 -2.42 -6.97
C PHE A 316 -24.03 -3.36 -7.72
N THR A 317 -25.25 -2.91 -8.04
CA THR A 317 -26.24 -3.70 -8.82
C THR A 317 -25.64 -4.28 -10.12
N PRO A 318 -24.81 -3.54 -10.91
CA PRO A 318 -24.19 -4.12 -12.11
C PRO A 318 -23.25 -5.30 -11.80
N VAL A 319 -22.47 -5.21 -10.72
CA VAL A 319 -21.55 -6.28 -10.28
C VAL A 319 -22.32 -7.50 -9.80
N ILE A 320 -23.37 -7.29 -9.00
CA ILE A 320 -24.28 -8.32 -8.48
C ILE A 320 -24.96 -9.07 -9.64
N ARG A 321 -25.48 -8.33 -10.63
CA ARG A 321 -26.12 -8.91 -11.81
C ARG A 321 -25.14 -9.78 -12.60
N LYS A 322 -23.90 -9.29 -12.76
CA LYS A 322 -22.84 -10.04 -13.47
C LYS A 322 -22.46 -11.32 -12.74
N ALA A 323 -22.44 -11.33 -11.41
CA ALA A 323 -22.18 -12.54 -10.63
C ALA A 323 -23.27 -13.61 -10.82
N LEU A 324 -24.55 -13.19 -10.79
CA LEU A 324 -25.67 -14.10 -11.03
C LEU A 324 -25.70 -14.62 -12.47
N GLU A 325 -25.32 -13.80 -13.46
CA GLU A 325 -25.21 -14.19 -14.87
C GLU A 325 -24.13 -15.26 -15.09
N LEU A 326 -22.96 -15.09 -14.47
CA LEU A 326 -21.81 -15.99 -14.62
C LEU A 326 -21.99 -17.31 -13.85
N GLY A 327 -22.72 -17.28 -12.74
CA GLY A 327 -23.10 -18.47 -11.99
C GLY A 327 -22.03 -19.10 -11.10
N GLY A 328 -20.79 -18.69 -11.19
CA GLY A 328 -19.68 -19.19 -10.37
C GLY A 328 -19.15 -20.56 -10.79
N TYR A 329 -18.34 -21.17 -9.93
CA TYR A 329 -17.83 -22.53 -10.15
C TYR A 329 -18.94 -23.58 -9.91
N PRO A 330 -18.93 -24.69 -10.67
CA PRO A 330 -19.92 -25.76 -10.52
C PRO A 330 -19.64 -26.68 -9.33
N GLU A 331 -18.49 -26.56 -8.67
CA GLU A 331 -18.06 -27.30 -7.49
C GLU A 331 -17.03 -26.50 -6.70
N ASP A 332 -16.81 -26.84 -5.44
CA ASP A 332 -15.82 -26.21 -4.58
C ASP A 332 -14.42 -26.27 -5.23
N THR A 333 -13.81 -25.13 -5.43
CA THR A 333 -12.54 -24.97 -6.15
C THR A 333 -11.48 -24.35 -5.25
N ILE A 334 -10.32 -25.00 -5.13
CA ILE A 334 -9.19 -24.47 -4.35
C ILE A 334 -8.29 -23.64 -5.26
N ILE A 335 -8.07 -22.38 -4.87
CA ILE A 335 -7.06 -21.50 -5.49
C ILE A 335 -5.89 -21.40 -4.50
N PRO A 336 -4.85 -22.23 -4.63
CA PRO A 336 -3.82 -22.36 -3.61
C PRO A 336 -2.98 -21.09 -3.44
N GLY A 337 -2.44 -20.89 -2.25
CA GLY A 337 -1.45 -19.84 -1.98
C GLY A 337 -0.14 -20.06 -2.74
N MET A 338 0.75 -19.07 -2.69
CA MET A 338 2.03 -19.10 -3.45
C MET A 338 2.92 -20.30 -3.11
N ASN A 339 2.79 -20.88 -1.93
CA ASN A 339 3.55 -22.05 -1.47
C ASN A 339 2.71 -23.34 -1.43
N GLY A 340 1.50 -23.30 -1.99
CA GLY A 340 0.59 -24.45 -2.07
C GLY A 340 -0.33 -24.63 -0.87
N GLY A 341 -0.37 -23.67 0.05
CA GLY A 341 -1.30 -23.66 1.19
C GLY A 341 -2.76 -23.54 0.76
N LYS A 342 -3.66 -24.04 1.58
CA LYS A 342 -5.12 -24.02 1.35
C LYS A 342 -5.84 -23.03 2.27
N THR A 343 -5.14 -22.50 3.24
CA THR A 343 -5.59 -21.47 4.18
C THR A 343 -4.48 -20.47 4.43
N VAL A 344 -4.84 -19.26 4.83
CA VAL A 344 -3.94 -18.21 5.30
C VAL A 344 -4.50 -17.62 6.59
N THR A 345 -3.65 -16.97 7.38
CA THR A 345 -4.07 -16.32 8.63
C THR A 345 -3.83 -14.83 8.52
N THR A 346 -4.76 -14.02 9.04
CA THR A 346 -4.64 -12.55 9.13
C THR A 346 -5.22 -12.04 10.45
N GLY A 347 -5.13 -10.72 10.72
CA GLY A 347 -5.78 -10.09 11.87
C GLY A 347 -4.88 -9.90 13.09
N PHE A 348 -3.56 -10.13 12.99
CA PHE A 348 -2.59 -9.88 14.07
C PHE A 348 -2.18 -8.40 14.11
N ALA A 349 -3.17 -7.49 14.15
CA ALA A 349 -2.93 -6.06 14.32
C ALA A 349 -2.46 -5.74 15.75
N ARG A 350 -2.16 -4.45 16.00
CA ARG A 350 -1.60 -3.99 17.28
C ARG A 350 -2.38 -4.46 18.51
N HIS A 351 -3.72 -4.41 18.46
CA HIS A 351 -4.56 -4.81 19.59
C HIS A 351 -4.35 -6.29 19.93
N ALA A 352 -4.53 -7.18 18.96
CA ALA A 352 -4.38 -8.62 19.13
C ALA A 352 -2.97 -9.03 19.61
N VAL A 353 -1.91 -8.39 19.10
CA VAL A 353 -0.54 -8.71 19.52
C VAL A 353 -0.24 -8.17 20.91
N LEU A 354 -0.70 -6.95 21.23
CA LEU A 354 -0.41 -6.30 22.51
C LEU A 354 -1.22 -6.88 23.68
N GLU A 355 -2.35 -7.53 23.44
CA GLU A 355 -3.03 -8.35 24.46
C GLU A 355 -2.13 -9.47 25.01
N HIS A 356 -1.21 -9.98 24.17
CA HIS A 356 -0.21 -11.00 24.54
C HIS A 356 1.19 -10.42 24.84
N ALA A 357 1.32 -9.09 25.01
CA ALA A 357 2.61 -8.44 25.20
C ALA A 357 3.39 -9.02 26.40
N GLY A 358 2.69 -9.33 27.51
CA GLY A 358 3.30 -9.93 28.69
C GLY A 358 3.92 -11.32 28.41
N GLU A 359 3.21 -12.16 27.65
CA GLU A 359 3.69 -13.49 27.25
C GLU A 359 4.89 -13.38 26.28
N ILE A 360 4.83 -12.44 25.34
CA ILE A 360 5.90 -12.17 24.38
C ILE A 360 7.15 -11.71 25.12
N VAL A 361 7.02 -10.72 26.01
CA VAL A 361 8.14 -10.20 26.81
C VAL A 361 8.75 -11.31 27.68
N GLN A 362 7.92 -12.16 28.31
CA GLN A 362 8.42 -13.28 29.11
C GLN A 362 9.14 -14.30 28.23
N ALA A 363 8.60 -14.62 27.05
CA ALA A 363 9.24 -15.56 26.12
C ALA A 363 10.62 -15.07 25.63
N VAL A 364 10.78 -13.76 25.44
CA VAL A 364 12.08 -13.16 25.13
C VAL A 364 13.03 -13.27 26.32
N LYS A 365 12.58 -12.93 27.54
CA LYS A 365 13.40 -13.04 28.77
C LYS A 365 13.82 -14.47 29.07
N ASP A 366 12.97 -15.44 28.75
CA ASP A 366 13.27 -16.89 28.91
C ASP A 366 14.17 -17.43 27.77
N GLY A 367 14.55 -16.60 26.79
CA GLY A 367 15.36 -17.02 25.64
C GLY A 367 14.61 -17.92 24.66
N LYS A 368 13.28 -18.00 24.73
CA LYS A 368 12.44 -18.77 23.81
C LYS A 368 12.22 -18.04 22.49
N ILE A 369 12.20 -16.70 22.52
CA ILE A 369 12.20 -15.83 21.34
C ILE A 369 13.52 -15.09 21.32
N ARG A 370 14.34 -15.37 20.31
CA ARG A 370 15.64 -14.74 20.13
C ARG A 370 15.57 -13.47 19.29
N HIS A 371 14.72 -13.45 18.27
CA HIS A 371 14.66 -12.34 17.32
C HIS A 371 13.27 -12.20 16.68
N PHE A 372 12.95 -10.96 16.34
CA PHE A 372 11.79 -10.60 15.53
C PHE A 372 12.23 -10.11 14.15
N PHE A 373 11.48 -10.48 13.14
CA PHE A 373 11.66 -9.96 11.78
C PHE A 373 10.39 -9.28 11.32
N LEU A 374 10.48 -8.10 10.76
CA LEU A 374 9.41 -7.53 9.92
C LEU A 374 9.77 -7.81 8.47
N VAL A 375 9.11 -8.80 7.87
CA VAL A 375 9.33 -9.22 6.47
C VAL A 375 8.07 -8.93 5.68
N GLY A 376 8.05 -7.88 4.88
CA GLY A 376 6.85 -7.49 4.15
C GLY A 376 6.97 -6.16 3.44
N GLY A 377 5.83 -5.63 3.01
CA GLY A 377 5.70 -4.43 2.21
C GLY A 377 5.05 -4.71 0.86
N CYS A 378 5.18 -3.81 -0.11
CA CYS A 378 4.62 -4.02 -1.44
C CYS A 378 5.30 -5.17 -2.18
N ASP A 379 4.52 -6.02 -2.86
CA ASP A 379 5.07 -7.05 -3.74
C ASP A 379 5.13 -6.59 -5.22
N GLY A 380 5.64 -7.43 -6.11
CA GLY A 380 5.79 -7.12 -7.53
C GLY A 380 6.22 -8.32 -8.36
N THR A 381 6.38 -8.08 -9.66
CA THR A 381 6.55 -9.13 -10.66
C THR A 381 7.98 -9.69 -10.78
N ARG A 382 8.99 -9.05 -10.20
CA ARG A 382 10.39 -9.48 -10.38
C ARG A 382 10.67 -10.85 -9.76
N PRO A 383 11.30 -11.81 -10.48
CA PRO A 383 11.65 -13.11 -9.94
C PRO A 383 12.56 -13.08 -8.71
N THR A 384 13.40 -12.05 -8.58
CA THR A 384 14.29 -11.85 -7.43
C THR A 384 13.56 -11.71 -6.10
N ARG A 385 12.26 -11.44 -6.11
CA ARG A 385 11.41 -11.39 -4.92
C ARG A 385 11.20 -12.75 -4.22
N ARG A 386 11.65 -13.86 -4.81
CA ARG A 386 11.81 -15.14 -4.10
C ARG A 386 12.70 -15.02 -2.85
N TYR A 387 13.57 -14.02 -2.81
CA TYR A 387 14.36 -13.66 -1.64
C TYR A 387 13.52 -13.67 -0.35
N TYR A 388 12.34 -13.07 -0.34
CA TYR A 388 11.52 -12.95 0.88
C TYR A 388 10.95 -14.28 1.35
N THR A 389 10.53 -15.14 0.43
CA THR A 389 10.09 -16.52 0.75
C THR A 389 11.24 -17.35 1.33
N GLU A 390 12.40 -17.29 0.69
CA GLU A 390 13.60 -18.03 1.11
C GLU A 390 14.12 -17.51 2.45
N PHE A 391 14.16 -16.19 2.64
CA PHE A 391 14.51 -15.57 3.92
C PHE A 391 13.61 -16.09 5.05
N ALA A 392 12.29 -16.09 4.87
CA ALA A 392 11.35 -16.56 5.88
C ALA A 392 11.56 -18.05 6.21
N ARG A 393 11.83 -18.89 5.20
CA ARG A 393 12.10 -20.33 5.39
C ARG A 393 13.39 -20.60 6.17
N LEU A 394 14.39 -19.75 6.01
CA LEU A 394 15.70 -19.89 6.68
C LEU A 394 15.69 -19.37 8.11
N THR A 395 14.67 -18.60 8.53
CA THR A 395 14.62 -18.08 9.89
C THR A 395 14.56 -19.22 10.93
N PRO A 396 15.37 -19.15 12.00
CA PRO A 396 15.37 -20.17 13.03
C PRO A 396 14.01 -20.34 13.75
N PRO A 397 13.72 -21.51 14.33
CA PRO A 397 12.41 -21.78 14.95
C PRO A 397 12.13 -20.93 16.20
N ASP A 398 13.15 -20.36 16.83
CA ASP A 398 13.08 -19.45 17.97
C ASP A 398 12.93 -17.98 17.55
N THR A 399 12.37 -17.72 16.37
CA THR A 399 12.13 -16.37 15.85
C THR A 399 10.67 -16.18 15.44
N VAL A 400 10.21 -14.91 15.49
CA VAL A 400 8.87 -14.50 15.07
C VAL A 400 8.98 -13.59 13.85
N ILE A 401 8.12 -13.80 12.86
CA ILE A 401 7.99 -12.96 11.66
C ILE A 401 6.68 -12.20 11.74
N LEU A 402 6.75 -10.88 11.73
CA LEU A 402 5.63 -10.01 11.40
C LEU A 402 5.63 -9.77 9.90
N THR A 403 4.48 -9.85 9.27
CA THR A 403 4.32 -9.55 7.85
C THR A 403 3.13 -8.62 7.62
N LEU A 404 3.12 -7.93 6.49
CA LEU A 404 2.03 -7.03 6.10
C LEU A 404 2.08 -6.72 4.61
N ALA A 405 1.03 -6.08 4.11
CA ALA A 405 0.89 -5.67 2.72
C ALA A 405 0.95 -6.84 1.72
N CYS A 406 1.09 -6.59 0.42
CA CYS A 406 1.12 -7.65 -0.60
C CYS A 406 2.29 -8.64 -0.43
N GLY A 407 3.39 -8.23 0.18
CA GLY A 407 4.55 -9.08 0.48
C GLY A 407 4.22 -10.28 1.36
N LYS A 408 3.15 -10.19 2.18
CA LYS A 408 2.67 -11.29 3.01
C LYS A 408 2.41 -12.58 2.22
N PHE A 409 1.86 -12.47 1.00
CA PHE A 409 1.50 -13.63 0.18
C PHE A 409 2.69 -14.49 -0.23
N ARG A 410 3.91 -14.00 -0.08
CA ARG A 410 5.11 -14.80 -0.30
C ARG A 410 5.41 -15.77 0.83
N LEU A 411 4.76 -15.60 1.99
CA LEU A 411 5.08 -16.35 3.20
C LEU A 411 3.87 -16.73 4.08
N ASN A 412 2.68 -16.16 3.88
CA ASN A 412 1.55 -16.38 4.78
C ASN A 412 0.89 -17.77 4.69
N ASP A 413 1.25 -18.56 3.69
CA ASP A 413 0.88 -19.97 3.55
C ASP A 413 2.06 -20.94 3.81
N LEU A 414 3.19 -20.44 4.35
CA LEU A 414 4.30 -21.29 4.79
C LEU A 414 3.98 -21.99 6.11
N PRO A 415 4.28 -23.28 6.26
CA PRO A 415 4.04 -24.02 7.51
C PRO A 415 5.12 -23.74 8.56
N LEU A 416 5.23 -22.49 9.02
CA LEU A 416 6.25 -22.07 9.99
C LEU A 416 5.96 -22.55 11.42
N GLY A 417 4.70 -22.89 11.74
CA GLY A 417 4.31 -23.40 13.05
C GLY A 417 4.35 -22.36 14.18
N THR A 418 4.66 -22.83 15.38
CA THR A 418 4.73 -22.02 16.60
C THR A 418 6.15 -21.94 17.14
N VAL A 419 6.45 -20.92 17.94
CA VAL A 419 7.71 -20.79 18.67
C VAL A 419 7.78 -21.94 19.72
N PRO A 420 8.85 -22.74 19.74
CA PRO A 420 8.96 -23.88 20.63
C PRO A 420 8.74 -23.53 22.11
N GLY A 421 7.85 -24.27 22.76
CA GLY A 421 7.57 -24.11 24.20
C GLY A 421 6.76 -22.85 24.57
N THR A 422 6.09 -22.19 23.61
CA THR A 422 5.26 -21.02 23.90
C THR A 422 3.83 -21.12 23.38
N GLY A 423 3.56 -21.83 22.31
CA GLY A 423 2.27 -21.79 21.61
C GLY A 423 2.06 -20.55 20.72
N LEU A 424 2.94 -19.55 20.76
CA LEU A 424 2.84 -18.35 19.93
C LEU A 424 3.12 -18.68 18.46
N PRO A 425 2.30 -18.21 17.49
CA PRO A 425 2.58 -18.39 16.08
C PRO A 425 3.91 -17.73 15.68
N ARG A 426 4.66 -18.37 14.79
CA ARG A 426 5.88 -17.78 14.25
C ARG A 426 5.61 -16.74 13.16
N LEU A 427 4.44 -16.73 12.58
CA LEU A 427 4.05 -15.80 11.51
C LEU A 427 2.80 -15.04 11.94
N LEU A 428 2.90 -13.70 11.94
CA LEU A 428 1.84 -12.78 12.32
C LEU A 428 1.56 -11.83 11.15
N ASP A 429 0.44 -12.02 10.44
CA ASP A 429 -0.02 -11.05 9.43
C ASP A 429 -0.71 -9.87 10.13
N VAL A 430 -0.02 -8.74 10.14
CA VAL A 430 -0.46 -7.50 10.82
C VAL A 430 -1.60 -6.81 10.06
N GLY A 431 -1.67 -6.96 8.73
CA GLY A 431 -2.75 -6.35 7.95
C GLY A 431 -2.34 -5.78 6.59
N GLN A 432 -3.02 -4.73 6.16
CA GLN A 432 -2.75 -4.00 4.92
C GLN A 432 -1.44 -3.19 5.01
N CYS A 433 -1.06 -2.53 3.92
CA CYS A 433 0.14 -1.68 3.92
C CYS A 433 0.06 -0.50 4.91
N ASN A 434 -1.12 0.12 5.11
CA ASN A 434 -1.33 1.15 6.14
C ASN A 434 -1.18 0.61 7.57
N ASP A 435 -1.35 -0.70 7.79
CA ASP A 435 -1.14 -1.34 9.09
C ASP A 435 0.36 -1.43 9.46
N ALA A 436 1.25 -0.83 8.64
CA ALA A 436 2.59 -0.43 9.09
C ALA A 436 2.52 0.43 10.36
N TYR A 437 1.46 1.23 10.56
CA TYR A 437 1.19 1.90 11.84
C TYR A 437 1.08 0.89 12.98
N SER A 438 0.31 -0.17 12.80
CA SER A 438 0.14 -1.25 13.76
C SER A 438 1.48 -1.92 14.11
N ALA A 439 2.31 -2.23 13.10
CA ALA A 439 3.64 -2.82 13.31
C ALA A 439 4.57 -1.87 14.08
N ILE A 440 4.55 -0.56 13.77
CA ILE A 440 5.32 0.46 14.50
C ILE A 440 4.84 0.54 15.96
N ARG A 441 3.54 0.52 16.22
CA ARG A 441 2.98 0.58 17.58
C ARG A 441 3.34 -0.66 18.40
N ILE A 442 3.38 -1.84 17.79
CA ILE A 442 3.87 -3.08 18.42
C ILE A 442 5.34 -2.91 18.81
N ALA A 443 6.20 -2.45 17.89
CA ALA A 443 7.62 -2.24 18.17
C ALA A 443 7.86 -1.20 19.27
N LEU A 444 7.14 -0.08 19.26
CA LEU A 444 7.24 0.96 20.30
C LEU A 444 6.79 0.44 21.66
N ALA A 445 5.69 -0.30 21.74
CA ALA A 445 5.21 -0.87 23.00
C ALA A 445 6.17 -1.95 23.58
N LEU A 446 6.77 -2.76 22.70
CA LEU A 446 7.81 -3.71 23.14
C LEU A 446 9.07 -2.98 23.62
N ALA A 447 9.53 -1.93 22.93
CA ALA A 447 10.66 -1.12 23.34
C ALA A 447 10.42 -0.50 24.73
N ASP A 448 9.24 0.05 24.97
CA ASP A 448 8.83 0.60 26.27
C ASP A 448 8.84 -0.50 27.37
N ALA A 449 8.28 -1.68 27.08
CA ALA A 449 8.24 -2.82 28.00
C ALA A 449 9.64 -3.36 28.37
N PHE A 450 10.62 -3.20 27.48
CA PHE A 450 12.03 -3.57 27.74
C PHE A 450 12.86 -2.40 28.26
N GLY A 451 12.32 -1.16 28.30
CA GLY A 451 13.05 0.03 28.74
C GLY A 451 14.17 0.44 27.78
N CYS A 452 13.99 0.25 26.49
CA CYS A 452 14.99 0.53 25.44
C CYS A 452 14.37 1.31 24.27
N THR A 453 15.17 1.63 23.25
CA THR A 453 14.63 2.18 21.99
C THR A 453 14.25 1.06 21.01
N VAL A 454 13.46 1.38 19.97
CA VAL A 454 13.13 0.41 18.91
C VAL A 454 14.39 -0.14 18.24
N ASN A 455 15.43 0.68 18.11
CA ASN A 455 16.71 0.26 17.51
C ASN A 455 17.53 -0.71 18.38
N ASP A 456 17.20 -0.82 19.67
CA ASP A 456 17.86 -1.73 20.62
C ASP A 456 17.10 -3.06 20.77
N LEU A 457 15.89 -3.15 20.20
CA LEU A 457 15.14 -4.41 20.18
C LEU A 457 15.83 -5.46 19.30
N PRO A 458 15.69 -6.75 19.60
CA PRO A 458 16.08 -7.83 18.70
C PRO A 458 15.09 -7.90 17.51
N LEU A 459 14.99 -6.82 16.75
CA LEU A 459 14.08 -6.62 15.64
C LEU A 459 14.84 -6.16 14.41
N SER A 460 14.62 -6.82 13.28
CA SER A 460 15.18 -6.43 11.99
C SER A 460 14.11 -6.25 10.94
N LEU A 461 14.26 -5.20 10.14
CA LEU A 461 13.34 -4.84 9.06
C LEU A 461 13.92 -5.29 7.72
N VAL A 462 13.22 -6.21 7.05
CA VAL A 462 13.55 -6.75 5.72
C VAL A 462 12.36 -6.43 4.80
N LEU A 463 12.40 -5.23 4.23
CA LEU A 463 11.26 -4.61 3.58
C LEU A 463 11.33 -4.75 2.06
N CYS A 464 10.17 -4.99 1.46
CA CYS A 464 9.97 -4.88 0.02
C CYS A 464 9.14 -3.63 -0.32
N TRP A 465 9.49 -2.98 -1.43
CA TRP A 465 8.77 -1.82 -1.92
C TRP A 465 8.40 -2.00 -3.38
N PHE A 466 7.36 -1.31 -3.82
CA PHE A 466 6.94 -1.31 -5.22
C PHE A 466 6.47 0.09 -5.66
N GLU A 467 5.60 0.74 -4.88
CA GLU A 467 4.97 1.99 -5.26
C GLU A 467 4.93 3.01 -4.10
N GLN A 468 4.24 4.10 -4.30
CA GLN A 468 4.30 5.32 -3.50
C GLN A 468 3.84 5.15 -2.05
N LYS A 469 2.95 4.18 -1.76
CA LYS A 469 2.57 3.89 -0.37
C LYS A 469 3.73 3.29 0.42
N ALA A 470 4.57 2.46 -0.22
CA ALA A 470 5.79 1.98 0.42
C ALA A 470 6.81 3.11 0.64
N VAL A 471 6.86 4.11 -0.25
CA VAL A 471 7.69 5.31 -0.06
C VAL A 471 7.21 6.13 1.14
N CYS A 472 5.88 6.29 1.30
CA CYS A 472 5.25 6.91 2.46
C CYS A 472 5.60 6.20 3.78
N ILE A 473 5.59 4.86 3.79
CA ILE A 473 5.96 4.08 4.97
C ILE A 473 7.46 4.23 5.27
N LEU A 474 8.31 4.13 4.26
CA LEU A 474 9.76 4.29 4.44
C LEU A 474 10.11 5.63 5.08
N ILE A 475 9.58 6.73 4.53
CA ILE A 475 9.86 8.07 5.08
C ILE A 475 9.34 8.24 6.52
N ALA A 476 8.23 7.58 6.89
CA ALA A 476 7.73 7.56 8.26
C ALA A 476 8.69 6.82 9.21
N LEU A 477 9.22 5.66 8.80
CA LEU A 477 10.22 4.92 9.57
C LEU A 477 11.49 5.77 9.80
N LEU A 478 11.96 6.46 8.75
CA LEU A 478 13.13 7.35 8.84
C LEU A 478 12.87 8.52 9.79
N ALA A 479 11.69 9.13 9.73
CA ALA A 479 11.31 10.24 10.61
C ALA A 479 11.23 9.83 12.08
N LEU A 480 10.86 8.58 12.36
CA LEU A 480 10.89 7.99 13.70
C LEU A 480 12.29 7.59 14.17
N GLY A 481 13.31 7.80 13.35
CA GLY A 481 14.70 7.45 13.68
C GLY A 481 14.98 5.94 13.62
N ILE A 482 14.15 5.16 12.97
CA ILE A 482 14.34 3.71 12.82
C ILE A 482 15.49 3.45 11.84
N ARG A 483 16.39 2.55 12.22
CA ARG A 483 17.64 2.24 11.53
C ARG A 483 17.71 0.77 11.11
N ASN A 484 18.80 0.41 10.43
CA ASN A 484 19.12 -0.96 10.04
C ASN A 484 18.05 -1.58 9.13
N ILE A 485 17.51 -0.81 8.18
CA ILE A 485 16.48 -1.25 7.25
C ILE A 485 17.13 -1.89 6.03
N ARG A 486 16.79 -3.14 5.73
CA ARG A 486 17.08 -3.78 4.44
C ARG A 486 15.92 -3.57 3.49
N LEU A 487 16.18 -2.96 2.33
CA LEU A 487 15.16 -2.59 1.36
C LEU A 487 15.45 -3.27 0.01
N GLY A 488 14.44 -3.92 -0.56
CA GLY A 488 14.57 -4.61 -1.83
C GLY A 488 13.29 -4.64 -2.68
N PRO A 489 13.37 -5.32 -3.84
CA PRO A 489 14.54 -6.04 -4.40
C PRO A 489 15.60 -5.10 -5.00
N THR A 490 15.28 -3.83 -5.19
CA THR A 490 16.17 -2.75 -5.64
C THR A 490 15.96 -1.52 -4.78
N LEU A 491 16.92 -0.60 -4.76
CA LEU A 491 16.68 0.72 -4.21
C LEU A 491 15.81 1.55 -5.18
N PRO A 492 15.03 2.53 -4.69
CA PRO A 492 14.21 3.38 -5.54
C PRO A 492 15.00 4.15 -6.59
N ALA A 493 14.57 4.06 -7.86
CA ALA A 493 15.23 4.72 -8.99
C ALA A 493 15.29 6.26 -8.90
N PHE A 494 14.38 6.86 -8.13
CA PHE A 494 14.36 8.30 -7.91
C PHE A 494 15.37 8.78 -6.87
N LEU A 495 15.99 7.87 -6.10
CA LEU A 495 17.04 8.23 -5.14
C LEU A 495 18.38 8.38 -5.88
N SER A 496 18.96 9.56 -5.84
CA SER A 496 20.29 9.82 -6.35
C SER A 496 21.38 9.13 -5.51
N PRO A 497 22.56 8.90 -6.06
CA PRO A 497 23.67 8.34 -5.29
C PRO A 497 24.02 9.15 -4.03
N GLY A 498 23.96 10.49 -4.08
CA GLY A 498 24.19 11.35 -2.92
C GLY A 498 23.15 11.15 -1.82
N VAL A 499 21.87 11.12 -2.18
CA VAL A 499 20.77 10.86 -1.22
C VAL A 499 20.86 9.43 -0.65
N VAL A 500 21.17 8.41 -1.48
CA VAL A 500 21.39 7.04 -0.97
C VAL A 500 22.54 7.00 0.04
N GLN A 501 23.66 7.64 -0.24
CA GLN A 501 24.79 7.71 0.69
C GLN A 501 24.40 8.36 2.02
N GLU A 502 23.60 9.43 1.98
CA GLU A 502 23.13 10.11 3.19
C GLU A 502 22.14 9.27 3.98
N LEU A 503 21.24 8.52 3.31
CA LEU A 503 20.34 7.56 3.94
C LEU A 503 21.11 6.39 4.60
N GLN A 504 22.15 5.90 3.94
CA GLN A 504 23.07 4.90 4.53
C GLN A 504 23.76 5.44 5.77
N ARG A 505 24.30 6.66 5.68
CA ARG A 505 25.03 7.30 6.80
C ARG A 505 24.12 7.57 8.01
N ARG A 506 22.91 8.09 7.79
CA ARG A 506 21.98 8.48 8.89
C ARG A 506 21.25 7.29 9.49
N TYR A 507 20.81 6.35 8.65
CA TYR A 507 19.83 5.34 9.03
C TYR A 507 20.33 3.90 8.80
N ASN A 508 21.53 3.72 8.28
CA ASN A 508 22.04 2.41 7.86
C ASN A 508 21.03 1.69 6.94
N LEU A 509 20.50 2.43 5.94
CA LEU A 509 19.64 1.85 4.91
C LEU A 509 20.49 0.98 3.97
N MET A 510 20.16 -0.28 3.83
CA MET A 510 20.92 -1.27 3.06
C MET A 510 20.04 -1.84 1.93
N ALA A 511 20.64 -2.19 0.80
CA ALA A 511 19.99 -3.07 -0.16
C ALA A 511 20.02 -4.52 0.36
N VAL A 512 19.02 -5.33 -0.01
CA VAL A 512 19.07 -6.77 0.22
C VAL A 512 20.17 -7.43 -0.62
N THR A 513 20.76 -8.50 -0.11
CA THR A 513 21.80 -9.29 -0.79
C THR A 513 21.29 -10.70 -1.09
N THR A 514 21.80 -11.74 -0.42
CA THR A 514 21.20 -13.07 -0.42
C THR A 514 20.46 -13.32 0.89
N PRO A 515 19.43 -14.16 0.92
CA PRO A 515 18.70 -14.49 2.16
C PRO A 515 19.63 -15.00 3.26
N GLU A 516 20.58 -15.86 2.90
CA GLU A 516 21.56 -16.48 3.80
C GLU A 516 22.52 -15.45 4.40
N ASP A 517 23.09 -14.58 3.55
CA ASP A 517 24.07 -13.57 4.00
C ASP A 517 23.40 -12.52 4.87
N ASP A 518 22.21 -12.05 4.47
CA ASP A 518 21.46 -11.07 5.26
C ASP A 518 21.02 -11.63 6.61
N LEU A 519 20.51 -12.87 6.64
CA LEU A 519 20.11 -13.53 7.87
C LEU A 519 21.32 -13.75 8.81
N LYS A 520 22.44 -14.21 8.25
CA LYS A 520 23.69 -14.38 9.02
C LYS A 520 24.20 -13.06 9.57
N ALA A 521 24.19 -11.98 8.76
CA ALA A 521 24.61 -10.65 9.20
C ALA A 521 23.72 -10.11 10.31
N ILE A 522 22.41 -10.35 10.27
CA ILE A 522 21.47 -9.94 11.31
C ILE A 522 21.75 -10.73 12.60
N LEU A 523 21.75 -12.04 12.54
CA LEU A 523 21.81 -12.88 13.74
C LEU A 523 23.18 -12.92 14.42
N ASN A 524 24.27 -12.57 13.72
CA ASN A 524 25.60 -12.42 14.32
C ASN A 524 25.81 -11.07 15.01
N ASN A 525 24.98 -10.06 14.69
CA ASN A 525 25.04 -8.73 15.28
C ASN A 525 23.90 -8.49 16.30
N ALA A 526 23.06 -9.51 16.56
CA ALA A 526 21.92 -9.48 17.47
C ALA A 526 22.30 -9.92 18.89
#